data_b3fa082ea3f83f2380fb181da0b60507
#
_entry.id   b3fa082ea3f83f2380fb181da0b60507
#
_cell.length_a   1.000
_cell.length_b   1.000
_cell.length_c   1.000
_cell.angle_alpha   90.00
_cell.angle_beta   90.00
_cell.angle_gamma   90.00
#
_symmetry.space_group_name_H-M   'P 1'
#
loop_
_entity.id
_entity.type
_entity.pdbx_description
1 polymer ?
#
loop_
_entity_poly.entity_id
_entity_poly.type
_entity_poly.pdbx_seq_one_letter_code
_entity_poly.pdbx_strand_id
1 'polypeptide(L)'
;MKKLSTLLVLALSVVMMASCASQNLTKDQRTAEKNIKKEVKQLKKEGWKVAPGNIAMDLQLKESYNKALERDEKGYEKFVAGEAMSVGETYDAALFQATNLAKLDLAGKIQTEVTELIDNKLANKQLSQKQASSLAERVAASKNLVSQKLGRVIVPVKMYRDLENGNVEVRTVMYYSHDMAMDIMKQTMREDLEQKADDLSKQLDKILGF
;
A
#
# COMPACT_ATOMS: atom_id res chain seq x y z
N MET A 1 -39.64 16.78 -65.97
CA MET A 1 -40.38 15.57 -65.60
C MET A 1 -39.35 14.51 -65.22
N LYS A 2 -39.56 13.85 -64.10
CA LYS A 2 -38.79 12.77 -63.52
C LYS A 2 -37.42 13.17 -62.93
N LYS A 3 -37.54 13.52 -61.72
CA LYS A 3 -36.60 13.53 -60.67
C LYS A 3 -35.84 12.20 -60.64
N LEU A 4 -34.65 12.21 -61.08
CA LEU A 4 -33.69 11.18 -60.68
C LEU A 4 -33.07 11.64 -59.38
N SER A 5 -33.80 11.33 -58.33
CA SER A 5 -33.26 11.40 -56.99
C SER A 5 -32.16 10.36 -56.94
N THR A 6 -30.99 10.78 -57.28
CA THR A 6 -29.78 10.05 -57.00
C THR A 6 -29.71 9.91 -55.50
N LEU A 7 -30.15 8.78 -55.06
CA LEU A 7 -29.80 8.26 -53.75
C LEU A 7 -28.28 8.10 -53.73
N LEU A 8 -27.64 9.21 -53.46
CA LEU A 8 -26.27 9.17 -52.96
C LEU A 8 -26.37 8.60 -51.55
N VAL A 9 -26.57 7.28 -51.49
CA VAL A 9 -26.23 6.53 -50.34
C VAL A 9 -24.73 6.67 -50.21
N LEU A 10 -24.37 7.77 -49.61
CA LEU A 10 -23.07 7.90 -48.97
C LEU A 10 -23.07 6.81 -47.92
N ALA A 11 -22.61 5.64 -48.30
CA ALA A 11 -22.07 4.68 -47.40
C ALA A 11 -20.93 5.39 -46.69
N LEU A 12 -21.31 6.09 -45.63
CA LEU A 12 -20.38 6.54 -44.62
C LEU A 12 -19.88 5.26 -43.95
N SER A 13 -18.97 4.60 -44.66
CA SER A 13 -18.10 3.61 -44.06
C SER A 13 -17.37 4.36 -42.93
N VAL A 14 -17.98 4.33 -41.78
CA VAL A 14 -17.29 4.56 -40.52
C VAL A 14 -16.24 3.48 -40.48
N VAL A 15 -15.10 3.79 -41.08
CA VAL A 15 -13.87 3.12 -40.78
C VAL A 15 -13.64 3.44 -39.30
N MET A 16 -14.14 2.58 -38.44
CA MET A 16 -13.67 2.44 -37.10
C MET A 16 -12.18 2.07 -37.23
N MET A 17 -11.38 3.09 -37.45
CA MET A 17 -9.98 3.00 -37.12
C MET A 17 -9.96 2.68 -35.62
N ALA A 18 -9.92 1.38 -35.30
CA ALA A 18 -9.37 0.92 -34.06
C ALA A 18 -7.94 1.44 -34.07
N SER A 19 -7.79 2.72 -33.70
CA SER A 19 -6.53 3.25 -33.30
C SER A 19 -6.13 2.41 -32.10
N CYS A 20 -5.31 1.38 -32.32
CA CYS A 20 -4.39 0.93 -31.30
C CYS A 20 -3.61 2.17 -30.92
N ALA A 21 -4.16 2.92 -29.98
CA ALA A 21 -3.43 3.97 -29.31
C ALA A 21 -2.31 3.23 -28.58
N SER A 22 -1.19 3.09 -29.26
CA SER A 22 0.07 2.81 -28.59
C SER A 22 0.22 3.97 -27.61
N GLN A 23 -0.13 3.72 -26.34
CA GLN A 23 0.03 4.70 -25.27
C GLN A 23 1.51 5.05 -25.26
N ASN A 24 1.85 6.21 -25.82
CA ASN A 24 3.19 6.75 -25.75
C ASN A 24 3.45 7.04 -24.28
N LEU A 25 4.18 6.12 -23.62
CA LEU A 25 4.61 6.25 -22.23
C LEU A 25 5.31 7.59 -22.06
N THR A 26 4.98 8.30 -21.00
CA THR A 26 5.68 9.51 -20.60
C THR A 26 7.15 9.18 -20.32
N LYS A 27 8.01 10.20 -20.30
CA LYS A 27 9.44 10.01 -19.98
C LYS A 27 9.63 9.31 -18.64
N ASP A 28 8.80 9.65 -17.66
CA ASP A 28 8.87 9.08 -16.31
C ASP A 28 8.42 7.61 -16.29
N GLN A 29 7.36 7.28 -17.02
CA GLN A 29 6.91 5.89 -17.18
C GLN A 29 7.96 5.01 -17.87
N ARG A 30 8.65 5.53 -18.90
CA ARG A 30 9.75 4.81 -19.56
C ARG A 30 10.95 4.59 -18.62
N THR A 31 11.23 5.57 -17.78
CA THR A 31 12.29 5.46 -16.76
C THR A 31 11.94 4.41 -15.72
N ALA A 32 10.71 4.44 -15.21
CA ALA A 32 10.18 3.44 -14.28
C ALA A 32 10.27 2.02 -14.85
N GLU A 33 9.83 1.81 -16.10
CA GLU A 33 9.92 0.50 -16.76
C GLU A 33 11.36 0.00 -16.91
N LYS A 34 12.31 0.90 -17.23
CA LYS A 34 13.74 0.53 -17.30
C LYS A 34 14.26 0.11 -15.92
N ASN A 35 13.87 0.81 -14.87
CA ASN A 35 14.27 0.48 -13.50
C ASN A 35 13.71 -0.87 -13.07
N ILE A 36 12.42 -1.11 -13.31
CA ILE A 36 11.76 -2.40 -13.05
C ILE A 36 12.49 -3.53 -13.79
N LYS A 37 12.81 -3.37 -15.08
CA LYS A 37 13.55 -4.38 -15.84
C LYS A 37 14.93 -4.67 -15.26
N LYS A 38 15.64 -3.66 -14.76
CA LYS A 38 16.93 -3.82 -14.08
C LYS A 38 16.76 -4.58 -12.76
N GLU A 39 15.76 -4.22 -11.97
CA GLU A 39 15.44 -4.85 -10.69
C GLU A 39 15.07 -6.32 -10.89
N VAL A 40 14.18 -6.64 -11.84
CA VAL A 40 13.86 -8.04 -12.20
C VAL A 40 15.11 -8.84 -12.56
N LYS A 41 16.01 -8.25 -13.36
CA LYS A 41 17.26 -8.92 -13.74
C LYS A 41 18.15 -9.18 -12.52
N GLN A 42 18.20 -8.24 -11.59
CA GLN A 42 18.98 -8.36 -10.36
C GLN A 42 18.38 -9.44 -9.46
N LEU A 43 17.08 -9.36 -9.19
CA LEU A 43 16.36 -10.34 -8.37
C LEU A 43 16.51 -11.77 -8.90
N LYS A 44 16.38 -11.95 -10.23
CA LYS A 44 16.61 -13.27 -10.85
C LYS A 44 18.04 -13.78 -10.68
N LYS A 45 19.05 -12.91 -10.71
CA LYS A 45 20.44 -13.28 -10.44
C LYS A 45 20.66 -13.69 -8.99
N GLU A 46 19.91 -13.07 -8.06
CA GLU A 46 19.92 -13.40 -6.63
C GLU A 46 19.08 -14.65 -6.29
N GLY A 47 18.53 -15.32 -7.30
CA GLY A 47 17.76 -16.56 -7.15
C GLY A 47 16.28 -16.36 -6.85
N TRP A 48 15.78 -15.12 -6.84
CA TRP A 48 14.36 -14.85 -6.58
C TRP A 48 13.47 -15.38 -7.70
N LYS A 49 12.37 -15.99 -7.31
CA LYS A 49 11.38 -16.64 -8.16
C LYS A 49 9.97 -16.23 -7.73
N VAL A 50 9.02 -16.50 -8.60
CA VAL A 50 7.58 -16.35 -8.32
C VAL A 50 6.97 -17.74 -8.29
N ALA A 51 6.16 -18.03 -7.29
CA ALA A 51 5.48 -19.32 -7.18
C ALA A 51 4.52 -19.54 -8.35
N PRO A 52 4.34 -20.78 -8.83
CA PRO A 52 3.40 -21.11 -9.90
C PRO A 52 2.00 -20.55 -9.62
N GLY A 53 1.35 -20.03 -10.64
CA GLY A 53 0.01 -19.43 -10.53
C GLY A 53 -0.03 -17.97 -10.01
N ASN A 54 1.08 -17.42 -9.54
CA ASN A 54 1.17 -15.99 -9.20
C ASN A 54 1.52 -15.12 -10.43
N ILE A 55 1.25 -13.82 -10.30
CA ILE A 55 1.56 -12.81 -11.32
C ILE A 55 3.08 -12.76 -11.56
N ALA A 56 3.51 -12.59 -12.81
CA ALA A 56 4.93 -12.49 -13.16
C ALA A 56 5.66 -11.37 -12.40
N MET A 57 6.95 -11.57 -12.11
CA MET A 57 7.78 -10.70 -11.27
C MET A 57 7.78 -9.23 -11.71
N ASP A 58 7.86 -8.98 -13.01
CA ASP A 58 7.84 -7.64 -13.59
C ASP A 58 6.50 -6.92 -13.37
N LEU A 59 5.40 -7.66 -13.47
CA LEU A 59 4.06 -7.15 -13.20
C LEU A 59 3.85 -6.89 -11.71
N GLN A 60 4.36 -7.76 -10.83
CA GLN A 60 4.32 -7.55 -9.37
C GLN A 60 5.04 -6.25 -8.99
N LEU A 61 6.25 -6.03 -9.51
CA LEU A 61 7.00 -4.82 -9.24
C LEU A 61 6.34 -3.58 -9.84
N LYS A 62 5.76 -3.70 -11.04
CA LYS A 62 5.03 -2.60 -11.67
C LYS A 62 3.80 -2.19 -10.86
N GLU A 63 3.03 -3.16 -10.37
CA GLU A 63 1.87 -2.89 -9.52
C GLU A 63 2.30 -2.25 -8.20
N SER A 64 3.34 -2.78 -7.56
CA SER A 64 3.90 -2.20 -6.33
C SER A 64 4.35 -0.75 -6.55
N TYR A 65 5.09 -0.49 -7.63
CA TYR A 65 5.52 0.86 -7.99
C TYR A 65 4.34 1.82 -8.22
N ASN A 66 3.31 1.36 -8.92
CA ASN A 66 2.12 2.17 -9.15
C ASN A 66 1.43 2.52 -7.82
N LYS A 67 1.28 1.54 -6.91
CA LYS A 67 0.67 1.77 -5.59
C LYS A 67 1.47 2.77 -4.74
N ALA A 68 2.79 2.70 -4.78
CA ALA A 68 3.65 3.64 -4.08
C ALA A 68 3.51 5.08 -4.60
N LEU A 69 3.16 5.27 -5.87
CA LEU A 69 3.02 6.59 -6.49
C LEU A 69 1.60 7.13 -6.48
N GLU A 70 0.59 6.31 -6.14
CA GLU A 70 -0.78 6.82 -6.07
C GLU A 70 -0.90 7.90 -4.99
N ARG A 71 -1.56 8.99 -5.36
CA ARG A 71 -1.83 10.12 -4.46
C ARG A 71 -3.34 10.32 -4.35
N ASP A 72 -3.78 10.87 -3.24
CA ASP A 72 -5.15 11.31 -3.04
C ASP A 72 -5.41 12.64 -3.77
N GLU A 73 -6.63 13.16 -3.68
CA GLU A 73 -7.03 14.44 -4.27
C GLU A 73 -6.25 15.65 -3.73
N LYS A 74 -5.65 15.51 -2.55
CA LYS A 74 -4.84 16.54 -1.87
C LYS A 74 -3.35 16.41 -2.17
N GLY A 75 -2.93 15.34 -2.89
CA GLY A 75 -1.54 15.06 -3.24
C GLY A 75 -0.77 14.24 -2.20
N TYR A 76 -1.40 13.75 -1.14
CA TYR A 76 -0.80 12.86 -0.15
C TYR A 76 -0.73 11.40 -0.64
N GLU A 77 0.09 10.59 0.01
CA GLU A 77 0.16 9.15 -0.27
C GLU A 77 -1.16 8.46 0.03
N LYS A 78 -1.72 7.79 -0.99
CA LYS A 78 -3.00 7.09 -0.87
C LYS A 78 -2.90 5.78 -0.10
N PHE A 79 -1.71 5.19 -0.09
CA PHE A 79 -1.45 3.89 0.53
C PHE A 79 -0.23 3.92 1.43
N VAL A 80 -0.35 3.25 2.57
CA VAL A 80 0.79 2.90 3.40
C VAL A 80 1.30 1.53 2.96
N ALA A 81 2.62 1.40 2.80
CA ALA A 81 3.27 0.15 2.40
C ALA A 81 3.86 -0.57 3.62
N GLY A 82 3.68 -1.89 3.68
CA GLY A 82 4.41 -2.78 4.58
C GLY A 82 5.26 -3.76 3.78
N GLU A 83 6.51 -3.95 4.18
CA GLU A 83 7.43 -4.87 3.54
C GLU A 83 8.13 -5.75 4.58
N ALA A 84 8.31 -7.02 4.25
CA ALA A 84 9.11 -7.91 5.06
C ALA A 84 9.71 -9.06 4.25
N MET A 85 10.80 -9.61 4.79
CA MET A 85 11.37 -10.88 4.39
C MET A 85 11.37 -11.83 5.59
N SER A 86 11.18 -13.12 5.32
CA SER A 86 11.28 -14.15 6.33
C SER A 86 11.81 -15.44 5.75
N VAL A 87 12.49 -16.22 6.57
CA VAL A 87 13.03 -17.53 6.23
C VAL A 87 12.24 -18.60 6.98
N GLY A 88 11.87 -19.67 6.28
CA GLY A 88 11.20 -20.83 6.87
C GLY A 88 11.67 -22.12 6.21
N GLU A 89 11.35 -23.25 6.83
CA GLU A 89 11.67 -24.57 6.27
C GLU A 89 10.86 -24.86 4.98
N THR A 90 9.72 -24.22 4.83
CA THR A 90 8.84 -24.34 3.65
C THR A 90 8.42 -22.97 3.15
N TYR A 91 8.03 -22.90 1.87
CA TYR A 91 7.47 -21.69 1.28
C TYR A 91 6.29 -21.13 2.07
N ASP A 92 5.35 -21.99 2.49
CA ASP A 92 4.14 -21.56 3.20
C ASP A 92 4.47 -21.00 4.60
N ALA A 93 5.40 -21.63 5.31
CA ALA A 93 5.86 -21.14 6.61
C ALA A 93 6.55 -19.77 6.49
N ALA A 94 7.46 -19.62 5.51
CA ALA A 94 8.13 -18.37 5.24
C ALA A 94 7.15 -17.27 4.78
N LEU A 95 6.20 -17.61 3.91
CA LEU A 95 5.17 -16.68 3.44
C LEU A 95 4.25 -16.20 4.57
N PHE A 96 3.82 -17.11 5.44
CA PHE A 96 3.01 -16.76 6.60
C PHE A 96 3.73 -15.78 7.51
N GLN A 97 4.99 -16.05 7.84
CA GLN A 97 5.81 -15.18 8.67
C GLN A 97 6.06 -13.82 7.99
N ALA A 98 6.48 -13.82 6.73
CA ALA A 98 6.71 -12.59 5.96
C ALA A 98 5.44 -11.72 5.89
N THR A 99 4.29 -12.34 5.68
CA THR A 99 2.99 -11.64 5.65
C THR A 99 2.67 -10.97 6.99
N ASN A 100 2.88 -11.67 8.10
CA ASN A 100 2.63 -11.12 9.43
C ASN A 100 3.62 -9.98 9.77
N LEU A 101 4.89 -10.17 9.43
CA LEU A 101 5.91 -9.13 9.63
C LEU A 101 5.64 -7.88 8.78
N ALA A 102 5.19 -8.05 7.54
CA ALA A 102 4.82 -6.92 6.69
C ALA A 102 3.59 -6.15 7.23
N LYS A 103 2.61 -6.84 7.83
CA LYS A 103 1.50 -6.18 8.53
C LYS A 103 1.98 -5.40 9.75
N LEU A 104 2.94 -5.95 10.50
CA LEU A 104 3.55 -5.28 11.65
C LEU A 104 4.40 -4.06 11.22
N ASP A 105 5.10 -4.15 10.09
CA ASP A 105 5.82 -3.01 9.50
C ASP A 105 4.85 -1.89 9.12
N LEU A 106 3.76 -2.24 8.42
CA LEU A 106 2.70 -1.30 8.06
C LEU A 106 2.10 -0.62 9.30
N ALA A 107 1.71 -1.40 10.31
CA ALA A 107 1.20 -0.86 11.57
C ALA A 107 2.22 0.04 12.30
N GLY A 108 3.52 -0.28 12.19
CA GLY A 108 4.60 0.54 12.72
C GLY A 108 4.71 1.89 12.03
N LYS A 109 4.54 1.96 10.72
CA LYS A 109 4.55 3.22 9.96
C LYS A 109 3.36 4.11 10.35
N ILE A 110 2.16 3.53 10.46
CA ILE A 110 0.97 4.24 10.95
C ILE A 110 1.21 4.78 12.36
N GLN A 111 1.79 3.96 13.24
CA GLN A 111 2.16 4.36 14.60
C GLN A 111 3.11 5.57 14.60
N THR A 112 4.13 5.55 13.75
CA THR A 112 5.09 6.66 13.63
C THR A 112 4.39 7.93 13.20
N GLU A 113 3.54 7.86 12.17
CA GLU A 113 2.80 9.01 11.66
C GLU A 113 1.88 9.63 12.72
N VAL A 114 1.13 8.80 13.45
CA VAL A 114 0.26 9.30 14.54
C VAL A 114 1.08 9.90 15.68
N THR A 115 2.25 9.34 15.99
CA THR A 115 3.16 9.92 16.97
C THR A 115 3.64 11.31 16.54
N GLU A 116 4.03 11.46 15.29
CA GLU A 116 4.42 12.77 14.71
C GLU A 116 3.28 13.79 14.75
N LEU A 117 2.04 13.36 14.51
CA LEU A 117 0.86 14.24 14.66
C LEU A 117 0.68 14.71 16.12
N ILE A 118 0.85 13.84 17.09
CA ILE A 118 0.77 14.16 18.52
C ILE A 118 1.87 15.16 18.90
N ASP A 119 3.10 14.92 18.45
CA ASP A 119 4.24 15.79 18.73
C ASP A 119 4.05 17.18 18.11
N ASN A 120 3.52 17.26 16.90
CA ASN A 120 3.18 18.51 16.25
C ASN A 120 2.08 19.28 17.01
N LYS A 121 1.05 18.58 17.53
CA LYS A 121 0.02 19.20 18.36
C LYS A 121 0.56 19.72 19.70
N LEU A 122 1.51 18.99 20.30
CA LEU A 122 2.21 19.44 21.51
C LEU A 122 3.07 20.67 21.21
N ALA A 123 3.87 20.66 20.17
CA ALA A 123 4.72 21.79 19.77
C ALA A 123 3.90 23.06 19.51
N ASN A 124 2.72 22.93 18.92
CA ASN A 124 1.78 24.01 18.64
C ASN A 124 0.90 24.37 19.88
N LYS A 125 1.18 23.85 21.07
CA LYS A 125 0.44 24.08 22.31
C LYS A 125 -1.05 23.73 22.24
N GLN A 126 -1.43 22.82 21.33
CA GLN A 126 -2.79 22.29 21.22
C GLN A 126 -3.04 21.11 22.16
N LEU A 127 -1.97 20.51 22.67
CA LEU A 127 -1.97 19.48 23.71
C LEU A 127 -1.09 19.93 24.87
N SER A 128 -1.47 19.53 26.09
CA SER A 128 -0.56 19.58 27.22
C SER A 128 0.43 18.43 27.18
N GLN A 129 1.57 18.57 27.86
CA GLN A 129 2.59 17.50 27.98
C GLN A 129 1.97 16.19 28.49
N LYS A 130 1.07 16.26 29.48
CA LYS A 130 0.39 15.09 30.03
C LYS A 130 -0.48 14.38 29.00
N GLN A 131 -1.24 15.14 28.21
CA GLN A 131 -2.10 14.59 27.16
C GLN A 131 -1.25 13.93 26.05
N ALA A 132 -0.21 14.61 25.59
CA ALA A 132 0.69 14.07 24.56
C ALA A 132 1.36 12.77 25.03
N SER A 133 1.89 12.74 26.25
CA SER A 133 2.50 11.53 26.81
C SER A 133 1.50 10.37 26.94
N SER A 134 0.27 10.64 27.40
CA SER A 134 -0.77 9.61 27.49
C SER A 134 -1.13 9.03 26.13
N LEU A 135 -1.27 9.88 25.11
CA LEU A 135 -1.59 9.44 23.74
C LEU A 135 -0.43 8.67 23.11
N ALA A 136 0.83 9.14 23.27
CA ALA A 136 2.01 8.47 22.74
C ALA A 136 2.19 7.06 23.33
N GLU A 137 1.96 6.88 24.63
CA GLU A 137 1.99 5.57 25.28
C GLU A 137 0.96 4.61 24.68
N ARG A 138 -0.25 5.09 24.39
CA ARG A 138 -1.31 4.28 23.80
C ARG A 138 -1.02 3.93 22.34
N VAL A 139 -0.51 4.89 21.57
CA VAL A 139 -0.03 4.63 20.20
C VAL A 139 1.04 3.55 20.23
N ALA A 140 2.01 3.63 21.13
CA ALA A 140 3.06 2.62 21.29
C ALA A 140 2.49 1.22 21.60
N ALA A 141 1.46 1.14 22.43
CA ALA A 141 0.80 -0.13 22.79
C ALA A 141 -0.10 -0.69 21.69
N SER A 142 -0.56 0.13 20.76
CA SER A 142 -1.60 -0.26 19.79
C SER A 142 -1.09 -1.06 18.57
N LYS A 143 0.22 -1.08 18.29
CA LYS A 143 0.81 -1.64 17.05
C LYS A 143 0.30 -3.04 16.72
N ASN A 144 0.30 -3.96 17.68
CA ASN A 144 -0.13 -5.33 17.46
C ASN A 144 -1.63 -5.43 17.17
N LEU A 145 -2.45 -4.64 17.89
CA LEU A 145 -3.89 -4.60 17.68
C LEU A 145 -4.23 -4.02 16.31
N VAL A 146 -3.56 -2.94 15.91
CA VAL A 146 -3.72 -2.36 14.56
C VAL A 146 -3.37 -3.39 13.50
N SER A 147 -2.22 -4.08 13.61
CA SER A 147 -1.82 -5.09 12.64
C SER A 147 -2.82 -6.24 12.48
N GLN A 148 -3.52 -6.62 13.56
CA GLN A 148 -4.58 -7.64 13.54
C GLN A 148 -5.88 -7.12 12.93
N LYS A 149 -6.20 -5.84 13.13
CA LYS A 149 -7.40 -5.18 12.59
C LYS A 149 -7.27 -4.80 11.12
N LEU A 150 -6.05 -4.78 10.56
CA LEU A 150 -5.86 -4.56 9.12
C LEU A 150 -6.65 -5.61 8.34
N GLY A 151 -7.66 -5.16 7.62
CA GLY A 151 -8.55 -6.01 6.84
C GLY A 151 -7.89 -6.52 5.55
N ARG A 152 -8.58 -6.37 4.43
CA ARG A 152 -8.06 -6.80 3.12
C ARG A 152 -6.91 -5.88 2.69
N VAL A 153 -5.68 -6.39 2.72
CA VAL A 153 -4.48 -5.74 2.18
C VAL A 153 -4.30 -6.08 0.70
N ILE A 154 -3.72 -5.17 -0.07
CA ILE A 154 -3.27 -5.43 -1.44
C ILE A 154 -1.85 -5.96 -1.36
N VAL A 155 -1.58 -7.14 -1.90
CA VAL A 155 -0.25 -7.78 -1.83
C VAL A 155 0.30 -7.96 -3.26
N PRO A 156 0.87 -6.93 -3.87
CA PRO A 156 1.40 -7.02 -5.23
C PRO A 156 2.66 -7.86 -5.32
N VAL A 157 3.50 -7.91 -4.29
CA VAL A 157 4.77 -8.63 -4.33
C VAL A 157 4.76 -9.83 -3.39
N LYS A 158 4.96 -11.00 -3.98
CA LYS A 158 5.26 -12.28 -3.31
C LYS A 158 6.30 -13.02 -4.12
N MET A 159 7.53 -13.02 -3.64
CA MET A 159 8.66 -13.67 -4.27
C MET A 159 9.36 -14.57 -3.26
N TYR A 160 10.04 -15.61 -3.74
CA TYR A 160 10.79 -16.50 -2.90
C TYR A 160 12.12 -16.89 -3.55
N ARG A 161 13.04 -17.35 -2.73
CA ARG A 161 14.25 -18.03 -3.19
C ARG A 161 14.61 -19.20 -2.26
N ASP A 162 15.22 -20.20 -2.85
CA ASP A 162 15.76 -21.31 -2.09
C ASP A 162 17.14 -20.91 -1.55
N LEU A 163 17.42 -21.25 -0.30
CA LEU A 163 18.69 -21.01 0.35
C LEU A 163 19.54 -22.30 0.33
N GLU A 164 20.85 -22.15 0.42
CA GLU A 164 21.81 -23.28 0.40
C GLU A 164 21.58 -24.31 1.52
N ASN A 165 21.02 -23.88 2.64
CA ASN A 165 20.68 -24.74 3.79
C ASN A 165 19.35 -25.48 3.64
N GLY A 166 18.71 -25.40 2.49
CA GLY A 166 17.41 -26.05 2.21
C GLY A 166 16.18 -25.26 2.67
N ASN A 167 16.36 -24.15 3.36
CA ASN A 167 15.28 -23.25 3.73
C ASN A 167 14.81 -22.40 2.55
N VAL A 168 13.64 -21.78 2.71
CA VAL A 168 13.07 -20.86 1.72
C VAL A 168 12.97 -19.47 2.33
N GLU A 169 13.46 -18.47 1.61
CA GLU A 169 13.25 -17.07 1.95
C GLU A 169 12.13 -16.49 1.10
N VAL A 170 11.21 -15.79 1.75
CA VAL A 170 10.09 -15.10 1.09
C VAL A 170 10.18 -13.60 1.34
N ARG A 171 10.02 -12.81 0.27
CA ARG A 171 9.81 -11.36 0.30
C ARG A 171 8.36 -11.06 -0.04
N THR A 172 7.71 -10.23 0.77
CA THR A 172 6.36 -9.71 0.50
C THR A 172 6.33 -8.20 0.66
N VAL A 173 5.57 -7.53 -0.21
CA VAL A 173 5.21 -6.11 -0.08
C VAL A 173 3.70 -6.03 -0.15
N MET A 174 3.12 -5.28 0.77
CA MET A 174 1.68 -5.04 0.81
C MET A 174 1.36 -3.56 0.95
N TYR A 175 0.15 -3.20 0.55
CA TYR A 175 -0.38 -1.84 0.62
C TYR A 175 -1.74 -1.86 1.30
N TYR A 176 -1.99 -0.84 2.08
CA TYR A 176 -3.28 -0.60 2.71
C TYR A 176 -3.67 0.87 2.54
N SER A 177 -4.96 1.16 2.39
CA SER A 177 -5.42 2.55 2.28
C SER A 177 -4.95 3.35 3.49
N HIS A 178 -4.33 4.51 3.25
CA HIS A 178 -3.85 5.40 4.30
C HIS A 178 -5.00 5.82 5.22
N ASP A 179 -6.11 6.31 4.65
CA ASP A 179 -7.26 6.76 5.43
C ASP A 179 -7.83 5.64 6.31
N MET A 180 -8.02 4.44 5.72
CA MET A 180 -8.51 3.28 6.48
C MET A 180 -7.54 2.85 7.59
N ALA A 181 -6.23 3.00 7.36
CA ALA A 181 -5.22 2.67 8.36
C ALA A 181 -5.26 3.64 9.55
N MET A 182 -5.42 4.92 9.26
CA MET A 182 -5.58 5.96 10.27
C MET A 182 -6.88 5.79 11.07
N ASP A 183 -7.98 5.43 10.40
CA ASP A 183 -9.25 5.12 11.07
C ASP A 183 -9.12 3.93 12.03
N ILE A 184 -8.42 2.85 11.61
CA ILE A 184 -8.16 1.70 12.49
C ILE A 184 -7.35 2.12 13.73
N MET A 185 -6.30 2.92 13.53
CA MET A 185 -5.48 3.41 14.64
C MET A 185 -6.34 4.23 15.60
N LYS A 186 -7.10 5.18 15.09
CA LYS A 186 -8.01 6.05 15.84
C LYS A 186 -9.04 5.25 16.62
N GLN A 187 -9.70 4.29 15.97
CA GLN A 187 -10.66 3.42 16.65
C GLN A 187 -10.00 2.59 17.76
N THR A 188 -8.81 2.03 17.50
CA THR A 188 -8.07 1.26 18.50
C THR A 188 -7.69 2.10 19.72
N MET A 189 -7.25 3.34 19.49
CA MET A 189 -6.97 4.28 20.58
C MET A 189 -8.23 4.66 21.34
N ARG A 190 -9.34 4.91 20.66
CA ARG A 190 -10.62 5.24 21.29
C ARG A 190 -11.11 4.13 22.21
N GLU A 191 -11.10 2.89 21.74
CA GLU A 191 -11.48 1.72 22.53
C GLU A 191 -10.63 1.58 23.81
N ASP A 192 -9.30 1.80 23.72
CA ASP A 192 -8.42 1.77 24.89
C ASP A 192 -8.68 2.93 25.85
N LEU A 193 -8.93 4.15 25.35
CA LEU A 193 -9.26 5.31 26.16
C LEU A 193 -10.60 5.14 26.88
N GLU A 194 -11.62 4.63 26.21
CA GLU A 194 -12.94 4.39 26.79
C GLU A 194 -12.90 3.32 27.87
N GLN A 195 -12.16 2.22 27.63
CA GLN A 195 -11.96 1.17 28.67
C GLN A 195 -11.31 1.71 29.95
N LYS A 196 -10.47 2.73 29.83
CA LYS A 196 -9.78 3.37 30.96
C LYS A 196 -10.54 4.60 31.49
N ALA A 197 -11.75 4.86 31.01
CA ALA A 197 -12.58 6.03 31.33
C ALA A 197 -11.81 7.37 31.20
N ASP A 198 -10.98 7.50 30.16
CA ASP A 198 -10.16 8.67 29.89
C ASP A 198 -10.94 9.70 29.06
N ASP A 199 -11.00 10.94 29.55
CA ASP A 199 -11.72 12.04 28.88
C ASP A 199 -11.14 12.38 27.48
N LEU A 200 -9.91 11.95 27.16
CA LEU A 200 -9.32 12.13 25.84
C LEU A 200 -10.08 11.39 24.75
N SER A 201 -10.84 10.31 25.08
CA SER A 201 -11.64 9.57 24.09
C SER A 201 -12.62 10.48 23.35
N LYS A 202 -13.23 11.42 24.05
CA LYS A 202 -14.19 12.39 23.51
C LYS A 202 -13.55 13.46 22.65
N GLN A 203 -12.26 13.66 22.78
CA GLN A 203 -11.49 14.70 22.09
C GLN A 203 -10.61 14.13 20.97
N LEU A 204 -10.55 12.80 20.85
CA LEU A 204 -9.58 12.12 19.97
C LEU A 204 -9.68 12.60 18.50
N ASP A 205 -10.88 12.76 17.97
CA ASP A 205 -11.11 13.25 16.60
C ASP A 205 -10.52 14.65 16.40
N LYS A 206 -10.74 15.52 17.37
CA LYS A 206 -10.21 16.89 17.33
C LYS A 206 -8.69 16.93 17.51
N ILE A 207 -8.17 16.04 18.35
CA ILE A 207 -6.73 15.96 18.65
C ILE A 207 -5.96 15.45 17.43
N LEU A 208 -6.42 14.40 16.78
CA LEU A 208 -5.74 13.80 15.62
C LEU A 208 -6.04 14.54 14.31
N GLY A 209 -7.09 15.37 14.25
CA GLY A 209 -7.33 16.29 13.14
C GLY A 209 -7.87 15.62 11.86
N PHE A 210 -8.63 14.52 12.01
CA PHE A 210 -9.29 13.81 10.90
C PHE A 210 -10.73 14.25 10.75
#